data_c58197f620f4c28d5ab951ead5d4cd79
#
_entry.id   c58197f620f4c28d5ab951ead5d4cd79
#
_cell.length_a   1.000
_cell.length_b   1.000
_cell.length_c   1.000
_cell.angle_alpha   90.00
_cell.angle_beta   90.00
_cell.angle_gamma   90.00
#
_symmetry.space_group_name_H-M   'P 1'
#
loop_
_entity.id
_entity.type
_entity.pdbx_description
1 polymer ?
#
loop_
_entity_poly.entity_id
_entity_poly.type
_entity_poly.pdbx_seq_one_letter_code
_entity_poly.pdbx_strand_id
1 'polypeptide(L)'
;MNIAGNLLIGQRARRGTQGVTYAIDAASGERMEPAFGGATVVDLDEACALAWAAFDAYRETSPEARARFLEAIAANILALGDALVERCVAESGLPRARVEGERGRTIGQLR
;
A
#
# COMPACT_ATOMS: atom_id res chain seq x y z
N MET A 1 5.00 -0.84 12.01
CA MET A 1 4.28 -1.35 10.82
C MET A 1 4.31 -2.87 10.84
N ASN A 2 3.17 -3.49 10.75
CA ASN A 2 3.07 -4.95 10.65
C ASN A 2 2.62 -5.33 9.23
N ILE A 3 3.48 -6.01 8.47
CA ILE A 3 3.18 -6.48 7.13
C ILE A 3 2.66 -7.92 7.25
N ALA A 4 1.40 -8.14 6.96
CA ALA A 4 0.76 -9.46 7.09
C ALA A 4 0.67 -10.23 5.75
N GLY A 5 0.99 -9.59 4.64
CA GLY A 5 0.92 -10.21 3.30
C GLY A 5 -0.51 -10.51 2.83
N ASN A 6 -1.49 -9.79 3.35
CA ASN A 6 -2.90 -9.96 3.01
C ASN A 6 -3.31 -9.09 1.80
N LEU A 7 -4.36 -9.53 1.11
CA LEU A 7 -5.13 -8.71 0.20
C LEU A 7 -5.94 -7.70 1.00
N LEU A 8 -5.99 -6.45 0.53
CA LEU A 8 -6.82 -5.38 1.10
C LEU A 8 -7.92 -5.05 0.08
N ILE A 9 -9.13 -5.55 0.32
CA ILE A 9 -10.27 -5.38 -0.57
C ILE A 9 -11.45 -4.83 0.23
N GLY A 10 -11.94 -3.66 -0.16
CA GLY A 10 -12.89 -2.91 0.63
C GLY A 10 -12.28 -2.55 1.99
N GLN A 11 -12.99 -2.85 3.07
CA GLN A 11 -12.53 -2.63 4.44
C GLN A 11 -12.01 -3.90 5.11
N ARG A 12 -11.70 -4.93 4.33
CA ARG A 12 -11.28 -6.23 4.84
C ARG A 12 -9.88 -6.60 4.38
N ALA A 13 -9.12 -7.18 5.31
CA ALA A 13 -7.85 -7.83 5.05
C ALA A 13 -8.06 -9.34 5.08
N ARG A 14 -7.63 -10.05 4.03
CA ARG A 14 -7.74 -11.51 3.95
C ARG A 14 -6.55 -12.12 3.25
N ARG A 15 -6.24 -13.37 3.59
CA ARG A 15 -5.17 -14.11 2.92
C ARG A 15 -5.55 -14.44 1.49
N GLY A 16 -4.69 -14.11 0.54
CA GLY A 16 -4.82 -14.57 -0.84
C GLY A 16 -4.54 -16.09 -0.93
N THR A 17 -5.25 -16.77 -1.83
CA THR A 17 -5.20 -18.25 -1.97
C THR A 17 -4.63 -18.72 -3.31
N GLN A 18 -4.32 -17.80 -4.23
CA GLN A 18 -3.80 -18.10 -5.56
C GLN A 18 -2.28 -17.94 -5.60
N GLY A 19 -1.58 -18.99 -5.17
CA GLY A 19 -0.12 -18.97 -5.11
C GLY A 19 0.43 -18.10 -3.98
N VAL A 20 1.75 -18.03 -3.90
CA VAL A 20 2.48 -17.29 -2.85
C VAL A 20 3.70 -16.62 -3.49
N THR A 21 3.94 -15.37 -3.12
CA THR A 21 5.15 -14.64 -3.45
C THR A 21 5.83 -14.11 -2.19
N TYR A 22 7.13 -13.85 -2.30
CA TYR A 22 7.94 -13.26 -1.24
C TYR A 22 8.73 -12.08 -1.79
N ALA A 23 8.94 -11.08 -0.99
CA ALA A 23 9.95 -10.08 -1.29
C ALA A 23 11.36 -10.69 -1.17
N ILE A 24 12.31 -10.11 -1.86
CA ILE A 24 13.72 -10.50 -1.81
C ILE A 24 14.52 -9.31 -1.31
N ASP A 25 15.39 -9.54 -0.33
CA ASP A 25 16.35 -8.53 0.11
C ASP A 25 17.37 -8.27 -1.01
N ALA A 26 17.43 -7.03 -1.46
CA ALA A 26 18.27 -6.66 -2.60
C ALA A 26 19.77 -6.78 -2.32
N ALA A 27 20.20 -6.70 -1.06
CA ALA A 27 21.60 -6.79 -0.68
C ALA A 27 22.06 -8.24 -0.51
N SER A 28 21.25 -9.09 0.11
CA SER A 28 21.60 -10.48 0.41
C SER A 28 21.09 -11.49 -0.61
N GLY A 29 20.04 -11.16 -1.37
CA GLY A 29 19.34 -12.10 -2.24
C GLY A 29 18.45 -13.08 -1.50
N GLU A 30 18.30 -12.92 -0.18
CA GLU A 30 17.49 -13.79 0.64
C GLU A 30 16.02 -13.42 0.62
N ARG A 31 15.17 -14.42 0.83
CA ARG A 31 13.72 -14.26 0.94
C ARG A 31 13.36 -13.52 2.22
N MET A 32 12.45 -12.57 2.10
CA MET A 32 11.93 -11.78 3.22
C MET A 32 10.49 -12.21 3.56
N GLU A 33 10.22 -12.36 4.85
CA GLU A 33 8.85 -12.51 5.34
C GLU A 33 8.09 -11.16 5.34
N PRO A 34 6.76 -11.19 5.29
CA PRO A 34 5.91 -12.36 5.21
C PRO A 34 5.72 -12.88 3.78
N ALA A 35 5.09 -14.04 3.66
CA ALA A 35 4.56 -14.53 2.41
C ALA A 35 3.34 -13.71 1.98
N PHE A 36 3.22 -13.40 0.69
CA PHE A 36 2.08 -12.69 0.10
C PHE A 36 1.23 -13.69 -0.69
N GLY A 37 -0.02 -13.88 -0.28
CA GLY A 37 -0.96 -14.71 -1.02
C GLY A 37 -1.51 -13.97 -2.23
N GLY A 38 -1.55 -14.64 -3.39
CA GLY A 38 -2.08 -14.09 -4.63
C GLY A 38 -3.61 -13.98 -4.63
N ALA A 39 -4.14 -13.04 -5.39
CA ALA A 39 -5.58 -12.86 -5.59
C ALA A 39 -6.13 -13.86 -6.63
N THR A 40 -7.35 -14.33 -6.40
CA THR A 40 -8.13 -15.08 -7.39
C THR A 40 -8.87 -14.11 -8.32
N VAL A 41 -9.44 -14.62 -9.42
CA VAL A 41 -10.34 -13.83 -10.28
C VAL A 41 -11.54 -13.32 -9.50
N VAL A 42 -12.08 -14.12 -8.56
CA VAL A 42 -13.20 -13.70 -7.70
C VAL A 42 -12.82 -12.53 -6.81
N ASP A 43 -11.61 -12.54 -6.24
CA ASP A 43 -11.10 -11.40 -5.45
C ASP A 43 -10.99 -10.13 -6.31
N LEU A 44 -10.52 -10.25 -7.53
CA LEU A 44 -10.42 -9.13 -8.47
C LEU A 44 -11.80 -8.58 -8.83
N ASP A 45 -12.75 -9.45 -9.16
CA ASP A 45 -14.12 -9.07 -9.49
C ASP A 45 -14.79 -8.32 -8.32
N GLU A 46 -14.60 -8.80 -7.09
CA GLU A 46 -15.08 -8.13 -5.88
C GLU A 46 -14.47 -6.73 -5.73
N ALA A 47 -13.15 -6.60 -5.90
CA ALA A 47 -12.46 -5.31 -5.80
C ALA A 47 -13.00 -4.31 -6.84
N CYS A 48 -13.19 -4.76 -8.09
CA CYS A 48 -13.75 -3.95 -9.16
C CYS A 48 -15.21 -3.54 -8.88
N ALA A 49 -16.02 -4.46 -8.38
CA ALA A 49 -17.43 -4.19 -8.04
C ALA A 49 -17.54 -3.16 -6.91
N LEU A 50 -16.70 -3.27 -5.87
CA LEU A 50 -16.65 -2.30 -4.77
C LEU A 50 -16.19 -0.91 -5.24
N ALA A 51 -15.20 -0.85 -6.12
CA ALA A 51 -14.73 0.41 -6.70
C ALA A 51 -15.83 1.08 -7.55
N TRP A 52 -16.52 0.30 -8.36
CA TRP A 52 -17.66 0.76 -9.16
C TRP A 52 -18.79 1.31 -8.29
N ALA A 53 -19.17 0.57 -7.24
CA ALA A 53 -20.22 0.99 -6.31
C ALA A 53 -19.85 2.26 -5.53
N ALA A 54 -18.57 2.46 -5.21
CA ALA A 54 -18.10 3.64 -4.49
C ALA A 54 -18.07 4.91 -5.36
N PHE A 55 -18.05 4.79 -6.68
CA PHE A 55 -17.84 5.91 -7.58
C PHE A 55 -18.91 7.00 -7.42
N ASP A 56 -20.18 6.65 -7.40
CA ASP A 56 -21.27 7.63 -7.32
C ASP A 56 -21.25 8.42 -6.02
N ALA A 57 -21.03 7.75 -4.90
CA ALA A 57 -20.94 8.40 -3.60
C ALA A 57 -19.70 9.30 -3.49
N TYR A 58 -18.55 8.82 -3.97
CA TYR A 58 -17.29 9.57 -3.89
C TYR A 58 -17.30 10.82 -4.76
N ARG A 59 -17.83 10.75 -5.99
CA ARG A 59 -17.88 11.91 -6.91
C ARG A 59 -18.74 13.05 -6.36
N GLU A 60 -19.72 12.75 -5.52
CA GLU A 60 -20.61 13.76 -4.91
C GLU A 60 -20.01 14.40 -3.64
N THR A 61 -18.85 13.94 -3.17
CA THR A 61 -18.18 14.58 -2.05
C THR A 61 -17.66 15.98 -2.42
N SER A 62 -17.61 16.89 -1.43
CA SER A 62 -17.07 18.23 -1.65
C SER A 62 -15.57 18.19 -1.93
N PRO A 63 -15.02 19.21 -2.63
CA PRO A 63 -13.57 19.34 -2.81
C PRO A 63 -12.81 19.32 -1.47
N GLU A 64 -13.35 19.96 -0.44
CA GLU A 64 -12.78 20.01 0.90
C GLU A 64 -12.75 18.63 1.56
N ALA A 65 -13.78 17.82 1.37
CA ALA A 65 -13.83 16.45 1.88
C ALA A 65 -12.78 15.56 1.18
N ARG A 66 -12.60 15.71 -0.14
CA ARG A 66 -11.56 15.01 -0.88
C ARG A 66 -10.17 15.46 -0.46
N ALA A 67 -9.96 16.76 -0.25
CA ALA A 67 -8.68 17.28 0.25
C ALA A 67 -8.33 16.68 1.61
N ARG A 68 -9.26 16.67 2.57
CA ARG A 68 -9.05 16.02 3.87
C ARG A 68 -8.75 14.53 3.77
N PHE A 69 -9.37 13.83 2.82
CA PHE A 69 -9.10 12.42 2.57
C PHE A 69 -7.65 12.20 2.11
N LEU A 70 -7.17 13.00 1.14
CA LEU A 70 -5.80 12.91 0.65
C LEU A 70 -4.77 13.31 1.73
N GLU A 71 -5.07 14.33 2.52
CA GLU A 71 -4.24 14.73 3.65
C GLU A 71 -4.14 13.64 4.72
N ALA A 72 -5.25 12.92 4.98
CA ALA A 72 -5.25 11.79 5.90
C ALA A 72 -4.37 10.63 5.38
N ILE A 73 -4.39 10.36 4.07
CA ILE A 73 -3.48 9.38 3.46
C ILE A 73 -2.03 9.82 3.64
N ALA A 74 -1.70 11.09 3.36
CA ALA A 74 -0.36 11.64 3.54
C ALA A 74 0.13 11.50 4.99
N ALA A 75 -0.73 11.83 5.96
CA ALA A 75 -0.42 11.71 7.37
C ALA A 75 -0.18 10.25 7.80
N ASN A 76 -0.98 9.32 7.30
CA ASN A 76 -0.82 7.88 7.58
C ASN A 76 0.47 7.32 6.98
N ILE A 77 0.85 7.72 5.76
CA ILE A 77 2.14 7.33 5.16
C ILE A 77 3.30 7.84 6.03
N LEU A 78 3.23 9.09 6.47
CA LEU A 78 4.26 9.67 7.33
C LEU A 78 4.34 8.95 8.69
N ALA A 79 3.20 8.57 9.26
CA ALA A 79 3.13 7.87 10.55
C ALA A 79 3.74 6.45 10.52
N LEU A 80 3.92 5.84 9.35
CA LEU A 80 4.64 4.58 9.22
C LEU A 80 6.13 4.71 9.59
N GLY A 81 6.66 5.93 9.57
CA GLY A 81 8.00 6.24 10.07
C GLY A 81 9.13 5.49 9.37
N ASP A 82 10.11 5.12 10.16
CA ASP A 82 11.33 4.43 9.67
C ASP A 82 11.03 3.02 9.16
N ALA A 83 10.03 2.34 9.70
CA ALA A 83 9.68 0.99 9.28
C ALA A 83 9.33 0.89 7.78
N LEU A 84 8.64 1.91 7.23
CA LEU A 84 8.38 1.99 5.80
C LEU A 84 9.67 2.18 4.99
N VAL A 85 10.54 3.08 5.44
CA VAL A 85 11.80 3.39 4.77
C VAL A 85 12.72 2.18 4.78
N GLU A 86 12.90 1.54 5.93
CA GLU A 86 13.76 0.36 6.09
C GLU A 86 13.29 -0.80 5.21
N ARG A 87 11.99 -1.07 5.18
CA ARG A 87 11.43 -2.10 4.31
C ARG A 87 11.67 -1.77 2.83
N CYS A 88 11.45 -0.56 2.41
CA CYS A 88 11.66 -0.13 1.03
C CYS A 88 13.15 -0.21 0.63
N VAL A 89 14.07 0.18 1.52
CA VAL A 89 15.52 0.03 1.30
C VAL A 89 15.88 -1.43 1.12
N ALA A 90 15.40 -2.31 1.98
CA ALA A 90 15.69 -3.74 1.90
C ALA A 90 15.22 -4.36 0.59
N GLU A 91 14.01 -4.04 0.14
CA GLU A 91 13.45 -4.61 -1.10
C GLU A 91 14.03 -3.99 -2.38
N SER A 92 14.38 -2.70 -2.37
CA SER A 92 14.82 -1.98 -3.57
C SER A 92 16.34 -1.88 -3.73
N GLY A 93 17.09 -1.97 -2.64
CA GLY A 93 18.53 -1.67 -2.63
C GLY A 93 18.87 -0.20 -2.81
N LEU A 94 17.88 0.70 -2.79
CA LEU A 94 18.13 2.14 -2.90
C LEU A 94 18.72 2.71 -1.61
N PRO A 95 19.55 3.76 -1.70
CA PRO A 95 20.03 4.47 -0.52
C PRO A 95 18.89 5.04 0.31
N ARG A 96 19.01 5.00 1.65
CA ARG A 96 18.01 5.52 2.58
C ARG A 96 17.56 6.94 2.25
N ALA A 97 18.51 7.85 2.00
CA ALA A 97 18.19 9.24 1.67
C ALA A 97 17.31 9.38 0.42
N ARG A 98 17.49 8.49 -0.56
CA ARG A 98 16.65 8.45 -1.76
C ARG A 98 15.22 8.04 -1.43
N VAL A 99 15.03 7.00 -0.62
CA VAL A 99 13.71 6.50 -0.21
C VAL A 99 12.99 7.55 0.64
N GLU A 100 13.70 8.23 1.55
CA GLU A 100 13.14 9.33 2.34
C GLU A 100 12.69 10.50 1.45
N GLY A 101 13.47 10.83 0.42
CA GLY A 101 13.12 11.83 -0.58
C GLY A 101 11.86 11.46 -1.37
N GLU A 102 11.73 10.20 -1.79
CA GLU A 102 10.55 9.72 -2.51
C GLU A 102 9.30 9.70 -1.60
N ARG A 103 9.44 9.35 -0.33
CA ARG A 103 8.35 9.48 0.65
C ARG A 103 7.90 10.93 0.76
N GLY A 104 8.83 11.87 0.90
CA GLY A 104 8.53 13.30 0.96
C GLY A 104 7.82 13.80 -0.31
N ARG A 105 8.27 13.36 -1.48
CA ARG A 105 7.63 13.67 -2.76
C ARG A 105 6.20 13.14 -2.83
N THR A 106 5.97 11.90 -2.43
CA THR A 106 4.63 11.28 -2.42
C THR A 106 3.68 12.06 -1.50
N ILE A 107 4.12 12.38 -0.29
CA ILE A 107 3.36 13.19 0.67
C ILE A 107 3.04 14.57 0.11
N GLY A 108 4.01 15.22 -0.54
CA GLY A 108 3.83 16.53 -1.18
C GLY A 108 2.82 16.50 -2.32
N GLN A 109 2.74 15.41 -3.07
CA GLN A 109 1.75 15.24 -4.16
C GLN A 109 0.31 15.05 -3.64
N LEU A 110 0.16 14.50 -2.43
CA LEU A 110 -1.15 14.29 -1.81
C LEU A 110 -1.70 15.53 -1.10
N ARG A 111 -0.89 16.52 -0.88
CA ARG A 111 -1.23 17.80 -0.24
C ARG A 111 -1.36 18.92 -1.25
#